data_c64bac1423a7b0d8aa122d18710a2f2d
#
_entry.id   c64bac1423a7b0d8aa122d18710a2f2d
#
_cell.length_a   1.000
_cell.length_b   1.000
_cell.length_c   1.000
_cell.angle_alpha   90.00
_cell.angle_beta   90.00
_cell.angle_gamma   90.00
#
_symmetry.space_group_name_H-M   'P 1'
#
loop_
_entity.id
_entity.type
_entity.pdbx_description
1 polymer ?
#
loop_
_entity_poly.entity_id
_entity_poly.type
_entity_poly.pdbx_seq_one_letter_code
_entity_poly.pdbx_strand_id
1 'polypeptide(L)'
;LCEELGNLYNVLEAKNGKDALEIMKEQEINLILTDVMMPVMDGLQLCKQIKQNLNTCHIPVIILSAKADLEEQLEGLHMGADDYIPKPFSLTLVTTKIRNLFRTRYRAIQYYSNSLEIEPEKLTLSPLDEEVLKKAMEIMEQHLDDVEFSTEEFAREMCMSRSSLHLKMKALTGESTNDFIRKIRFNRACKLLKEGRYTVAEISVMVGFSTPSYFATSFKKYFGYLPSEYIKNK
;
A
#
# COMPACT_ATOMS: atom_id res chain seq x y z
N LEU A 1 25.27 10.60 9.74
CA LEU A 1 24.34 9.73 9.01
C LEU A 1 23.23 10.57 8.34
N CYS A 2 22.54 11.46 9.07
CA CYS A 2 21.46 12.29 8.49
C CYS A 2 21.98 13.19 7.38
N GLU A 3 23.10 13.87 7.57
CA GLU A 3 23.72 14.72 6.55
C GLU A 3 24.09 13.93 5.28
N GLU A 4 24.63 12.71 5.43
CA GLU A 4 25.01 11.86 4.31
C GLU A 4 23.80 11.26 3.58
N LEU A 5 22.77 10.84 4.31
CA LEU A 5 21.50 10.40 3.73
C LEU A 5 20.73 11.54 3.08
N GLY A 6 20.85 12.77 3.60
CA GLY A 6 20.25 13.98 3.03
C GLY A 6 20.66 14.29 1.59
N ASN A 7 21.81 13.78 1.13
CA ASN A 7 22.22 13.87 -0.27
C ASN A 7 21.43 12.94 -1.22
N LEU A 8 20.74 11.93 -0.68
CA LEU A 8 20.04 10.90 -1.46
C LEU A 8 18.53 10.91 -1.21
N TYR A 9 18.09 11.38 -0.05
CA TYR A 9 16.72 11.30 0.42
C TYR A 9 16.29 12.61 1.09
N ASN A 10 15.00 12.89 1.15
CA ASN A 10 14.46 13.91 2.03
C ASN A 10 14.43 13.36 3.46
N VAL A 11 15.31 13.83 4.33
CA VAL A 11 15.48 13.30 5.69
C VAL A 11 14.81 14.23 6.69
N LEU A 12 13.91 13.67 7.51
CA LEU A 12 13.31 14.32 8.66
C LEU A 12 13.90 13.70 9.92
N GLU A 13 14.31 14.52 10.87
CA GLU A 13 14.94 14.06 12.10
C GLU A 13 13.98 14.17 13.28
N ALA A 14 13.95 13.14 14.12
CA ALA A 14 13.24 13.10 15.39
C ALA A 14 14.20 12.71 16.52
N LYS A 15 14.03 13.31 17.69
CA LYS A 15 14.91 13.06 18.85
C LYS A 15 14.53 11.80 19.63
N ASN A 16 13.32 11.31 19.46
CA ASN A 16 12.77 10.13 20.12
C ASN A 16 11.55 9.63 19.34
N GLY A 17 11.01 8.46 19.72
CA GLY A 17 9.87 7.86 19.04
C GLY A 17 8.59 8.71 19.12
N LYS A 18 8.37 9.47 20.18
CA LYS A 18 7.19 10.33 20.30
C LYS A 18 7.24 11.49 19.32
N ASP A 19 8.39 12.17 19.20
CA ASP A 19 8.58 13.23 18.20
C ASP A 19 8.41 12.69 16.78
N ALA A 20 8.90 11.46 16.51
CA ALA A 20 8.69 10.81 15.22
C ALA A 20 7.20 10.62 14.89
N LEU A 21 6.39 10.17 15.85
CA LEU A 21 4.94 10.01 15.66
C LEU A 21 4.23 11.35 15.41
N GLU A 22 4.69 12.45 16.03
CA GLU A 22 4.11 13.79 15.76
C GLU A 22 4.45 14.24 14.32
N ILE A 23 5.70 14.06 13.88
CA ILE A 23 6.09 14.37 12.49
C ILE A 23 5.24 13.57 11.47
N MET A 24 4.95 12.30 11.75
CA MET A 24 4.14 11.44 10.89
C MET A 24 2.67 11.90 10.75
N LYS A 25 2.17 12.76 11.64
CA LYS A 25 0.82 13.35 11.49
C LYS A 25 0.77 14.42 10.40
N GLU A 26 1.89 15.10 10.15
CA GLU A 26 1.97 16.25 9.27
C GLU A 26 2.70 15.95 7.95
N GLN A 27 3.54 14.91 7.94
CA GLN A 27 4.41 14.57 6.83
C GLN A 27 4.19 13.14 6.35
N GLU A 28 4.24 12.92 5.04
CA GLU A 28 4.22 11.57 4.45
C GLU A 28 5.59 10.92 4.61
N ILE A 29 5.65 9.82 5.35
CA ILE A 29 6.88 9.08 5.63
C ILE A 29 6.90 7.78 4.80
N ASN A 30 8.00 7.56 4.08
CA ASN A 30 8.15 6.39 3.22
C ASN A 30 9.01 5.29 3.85
N LEU A 31 9.86 5.62 4.84
CA LEU A 31 10.70 4.69 5.59
C LEU A 31 11.12 5.34 6.92
N ILE A 32 11.26 4.54 7.95
CA ILE A 32 11.78 4.95 9.25
C ILE A 32 13.08 4.21 9.52
N LEU A 33 14.10 4.97 9.91
CA LEU A 33 15.36 4.47 10.41
C LEU A 33 15.49 4.93 11.87
N THR A 34 15.49 3.99 12.80
CA THR A 34 15.46 4.31 14.24
C THR A 34 16.55 3.60 15.00
N ASP A 35 17.09 4.28 16.03
CA ASP A 35 17.93 3.62 17.04
C ASP A 35 17.03 2.85 18.02
N VAL A 36 17.49 1.74 18.57
CA VAL A 36 16.84 1.08 19.70
C VAL A 36 16.82 2.00 20.90
N MET A 37 17.98 2.55 21.29
CA MET A 37 18.15 3.33 22.49
C MET A 37 17.85 4.81 22.26
N MET A 38 16.62 5.22 22.55
CA MET A 38 16.20 6.62 22.52
C MET A 38 15.49 7.01 23.82
N PRO A 39 15.58 8.28 24.27
CA PRO A 39 14.83 8.76 25.43
C PRO A 39 13.32 8.81 25.14
N VAL A 40 12.49 8.83 26.20
CA VAL A 40 11.02 8.99 26.17
C VAL A 40 10.29 7.80 25.54
N MET A 41 10.57 7.47 24.28
CA MET A 41 10.05 6.32 23.54
C MET A 41 11.19 5.74 22.72
N ASP A 42 11.53 4.50 22.99
CA ASP A 42 12.59 3.75 22.30
C ASP A 42 12.15 3.31 20.88
N GLY A 43 13.13 2.81 20.10
CA GLY A 43 12.86 2.42 18.72
C GLY A 43 12.01 1.16 18.57
N LEU A 44 12.02 0.25 19.53
CA LEU A 44 11.18 -0.94 19.53
C LEU A 44 9.73 -0.58 19.81
N GLN A 45 9.49 0.31 20.77
CA GLN A 45 8.16 0.85 21.08
C GLN A 45 7.59 1.63 19.87
N LEU A 46 8.43 2.45 19.23
CA LEU A 46 8.06 3.16 18.01
C LEU A 46 7.68 2.17 16.89
N CYS A 47 8.51 1.18 16.62
CA CYS A 47 8.27 0.14 15.61
C CYS A 47 6.93 -0.56 15.89
N LYS A 48 6.69 -1.01 17.12
CA LYS A 48 5.44 -1.66 17.51
C LYS A 48 4.22 -0.77 17.24
N GLN A 49 4.25 0.50 17.63
CA GLN A 49 3.13 1.42 17.39
C GLN A 49 2.86 1.62 15.90
N ILE A 50 3.91 1.75 15.08
CA ILE A 50 3.78 1.90 13.63
C ILE A 50 3.18 0.64 13.02
N LYS A 51 3.68 -0.53 13.39
CA LYS A 51 3.30 -1.82 12.78
C LYS A 51 1.94 -2.32 13.24
N GLN A 52 1.44 -1.88 14.40
CA GLN A 52 0.10 -2.22 14.89
C GLN A 52 -0.99 -1.23 14.44
N ASN A 53 -0.65 -0.12 13.82
CA ASN A 53 -1.61 0.87 13.35
C ASN A 53 -1.92 0.67 11.87
N LEU A 54 -3.20 0.47 11.53
CA LEU A 54 -3.67 0.26 10.15
C LEU A 54 -3.22 1.37 9.18
N ASN A 55 -3.10 2.61 9.66
CA ASN A 55 -2.70 3.73 8.82
C ASN A 55 -1.20 3.76 8.49
N THR A 56 -0.35 3.12 9.31
CA THR A 56 1.10 3.25 9.22
C THR A 56 1.85 1.93 9.07
N CYS A 57 1.20 0.77 9.27
CA CYS A 57 1.85 -0.55 9.24
C CYS A 57 2.58 -0.85 7.92
N HIS A 58 2.19 -0.20 6.82
CA HIS A 58 2.87 -0.30 5.53
C HIS A 58 4.23 0.41 5.49
N ILE A 59 4.54 1.31 6.44
CA ILE A 59 5.80 2.06 6.44
C ILE A 59 6.93 1.13 6.89
N PRO A 60 7.99 0.92 6.08
CA PRO A 60 9.14 0.13 6.49
C PRO A 60 9.87 0.75 7.68
N VAL A 61 10.26 -0.08 8.62
CA VAL A 61 11.06 0.30 9.79
C VAL A 61 12.36 -0.49 9.80
N ILE A 62 13.48 0.21 9.76
CA ILE A 62 14.82 -0.34 9.96
C ILE A 62 15.29 0.05 11.35
N ILE A 63 15.71 -0.92 12.14
CA ILE A 63 16.21 -0.70 13.50
C ILE A 63 17.74 -0.74 13.49
N LEU A 64 18.36 0.29 14.10
CA LEU A 64 19.80 0.36 14.35
C LEU A 64 20.08 -0.11 15.79
N SER A 65 20.90 -1.14 16.00
CA SER A 65 21.19 -1.66 17.32
C SER A 65 22.67 -1.63 17.68
N ALA A 66 22.97 -1.38 18.95
CA ALA A 66 24.34 -1.44 19.47
C ALA A 66 24.84 -2.86 19.70
N LYS A 67 23.96 -3.89 19.69
CA LYS A 67 24.30 -5.27 19.96
C LYS A 67 24.00 -6.18 18.78
N ALA A 68 24.94 -7.07 18.48
CA ALA A 68 24.73 -8.24 17.65
C ALA A 68 23.98 -9.36 18.40
N ASP A 69 23.22 -9.02 19.46
CA ASP A 69 22.54 -10.02 20.29
C ASP A 69 21.32 -10.56 19.53
N LEU A 70 21.32 -11.87 19.33
CA LEU A 70 20.31 -12.57 18.56
C LEU A 70 18.92 -12.38 19.16
N GLU A 71 18.82 -12.25 20.49
CA GLU A 71 17.56 -12.08 21.20
C GLU A 71 16.91 -10.70 20.90
N GLU A 72 17.68 -9.59 20.92
CA GLU A 72 17.16 -8.27 20.55
C GLU A 72 16.77 -8.20 19.07
N GLN A 73 17.52 -8.87 18.18
CA GLN A 73 17.17 -8.94 16.76
C GLN A 73 15.87 -9.72 16.54
N LEU A 74 15.70 -10.84 17.23
CA LEU A 74 14.48 -11.63 17.18
C LEU A 74 13.29 -10.86 17.75
N GLU A 75 13.48 -10.13 18.87
CA GLU A 75 12.41 -9.28 19.45
C GLU A 75 11.99 -8.17 18.46
N GLY A 76 12.94 -7.48 17.84
CA GLY A 76 12.65 -6.46 16.82
C GLY A 76 11.91 -7.01 15.61
N LEU A 77 12.28 -8.20 15.13
CA LEU A 77 11.58 -8.88 14.05
C LEU A 77 10.18 -9.35 14.47
N HIS A 78 10.02 -9.86 15.68
CA HIS A 78 8.70 -10.21 16.24
C HIS A 78 7.79 -8.98 16.42
N MET A 79 8.36 -7.79 16.63
CA MET A 79 7.61 -6.52 16.63
C MET A 79 7.26 -6.00 15.24
N GLY A 80 7.71 -6.69 14.17
CA GLY A 80 7.38 -6.39 12.78
C GLY A 80 8.36 -5.45 12.08
N ALA A 81 9.57 -5.24 12.61
CA ALA A 81 10.61 -4.50 11.89
C ALA A 81 10.94 -5.18 10.56
N ASP A 82 11.14 -4.38 9.51
CA ASP A 82 11.42 -4.88 8.17
C ASP A 82 12.89 -5.25 7.98
N ASP A 83 13.77 -4.61 8.75
CA ASP A 83 15.20 -4.94 8.74
C ASP A 83 15.90 -4.45 10.02
N TYR A 84 17.11 -4.97 10.22
CA TYR A 84 17.95 -4.68 11.38
C TYR A 84 19.40 -4.42 10.95
N ILE A 85 20.05 -3.40 11.54
CA ILE A 85 21.42 -3.04 11.22
C ILE A 85 22.24 -2.94 12.51
N PRO A 86 23.18 -3.85 12.76
CA PRO A 86 24.05 -3.77 13.94
C PRO A 86 25.05 -2.62 13.81
N LYS A 87 25.33 -1.93 14.90
CA LYS A 87 26.41 -0.96 15.01
C LYS A 87 27.72 -1.67 15.38
N PRO A 88 28.86 -1.26 14.83
CA PRO A 88 29.07 -0.17 13.86
C PRO A 88 28.68 -0.58 12.44
N PHE A 89 28.09 0.34 11.67
CA PHE A 89 27.68 0.12 10.30
C PHE A 89 28.31 1.11 9.32
N SER A 90 28.40 0.72 8.05
CA SER A 90 28.78 1.63 6.98
C SER A 90 27.55 2.29 6.35
N LEU A 91 27.70 3.50 5.82
CA LEU A 91 26.68 4.18 5.03
C LEU A 91 26.23 3.31 3.84
N THR A 92 27.17 2.61 3.20
CA THR A 92 26.88 1.69 2.10
C THR A 92 25.93 0.57 2.51
N LEU A 93 26.06 0.02 3.71
CA LEU A 93 25.14 -1.00 4.22
C LEU A 93 23.74 -0.43 4.42
N VAL A 94 23.63 0.73 5.08
CA VAL A 94 22.34 1.41 5.32
C VAL A 94 21.62 1.72 4.01
N THR A 95 22.31 2.38 3.07
CA THR A 95 21.72 2.75 1.77
C THR A 95 21.34 1.52 0.92
N THR A 96 22.12 0.43 1.01
CA THR A 96 21.81 -0.82 0.33
C THR A 96 20.53 -1.45 0.87
N LYS A 97 20.34 -1.49 2.19
CA LYS A 97 19.13 -2.02 2.83
C LYS A 97 17.91 -1.17 2.50
N ILE A 98 17.99 0.16 2.61
CA ILE A 98 16.92 1.08 2.21
C ILE A 98 16.52 0.83 0.74
N ARG A 99 17.49 0.76 -0.16
CA ARG A 99 17.24 0.51 -1.59
C ARG A 99 16.61 -0.84 -1.85
N ASN A 100 16.99 -1.88 -1.11
CA ASN A 100 16.41 -3.21 -1.24
C ASN A 100 14.93 -3.23 -0.80
N LEU A 101 14.57 -2.56 0.30
CA LEU A 101 13.19 -2.44 0.74
C LEU A 101 12.32 -1.71 -0.29
N PHE A 102 12.79 -0.58 -0.81
CA PHE A 102 12.06 0.14 -1.85
C PHE A 102 11.94 -0.69 -3.14
N ARG A 103 12.98 -1.42 -3.54
CA ARG A 103 12.95 -2.28 -4.73
C ARG A 103 11.94 -3.43 -4.58
N THR A 104 11.86 -4.05 -3.42
CA THR A 104 10.89 -5.12 -3.15
C THR A 104 9.47 -4.58 -3.24
N ARG A 105 9.19 -3.44 -2.62
CA ARG A 105 7.89 -2.76 -2.70
C ARG A 105 7.55 -2.34 -4.13
N TYR A 106 8.48 -1.75 -4.85
CA TYR A 106 8.29 -1.37 -6.24
C TYR A 106 7.92 -2.57 -7.12
N ARG A 107 8.55 -3.72 -6.91
CA ARG A 107 8.22 -4.96 -7.64
C ARG A 107 6.80 -5.45 -7.33
N ALA A 108 6.37 -5.39 -6.08
CA ALA A 108 4.99 -5.74 -5.71
C ALA A 108 3.98 -4.80 -6.41
N ILE A 109 4.21 -3.49 -6.39
CA ILE A 109 3.38 -2.50 -7.09
C ILE A 109 3.36 -2.76 -8.60
N GLN A 110 4.51 -3.06 -9.23
CA GLN A 110 4.58 -3.39 -10.66
C GLN A 110 3.81 -4.68 -11.00
N TYR A 111 3.90 -5.69 -10.14
CA TYR A 111 3.10 -6.90 -10.30
C TYR A 111 1.60 -6.57 -10.28
N TYR A 112 1.15 -5.78 -9.30
CA TYR A 112 -0.23 -5.32 -9.20
C TYR A 112 -0.68 -4.54 -10.44
N SER A 113 0.13 -3.60 -10.92
CA SER A 113 -0.22 -2.76 -12.08
C SER A 113 -0.41 -3.59 -13.35
N ASN A 114 0.37 -4.67 -13.52
CA ASN A 114 0.32 -5.54 -14.69
C ASN A 114 -0.70 -6.69 -14.57
N SER A 115 -1.24 -6.93 -13.37
CA SER A 115 -2.22 -7.98 -13.12
C SER A 115 -3.63 -7.40 -13.06
N LEU A 116 -4.59 -8.09 -13.67
CA LEU A 116 -6.03 -7.83 -13.46
C LEU A 116 -6.51 -8.43 -12.15
N GLU A 117 -5.99 -9.59 -11.78
CA GLU A 117 -6.33 -10.24 -10.52
C GLU A 117 -5.47 -9.68 -9.40
N ILE A 118 -6.14 -9.34 -8.29
CA ILE A 118 -5.49 -8.82 -7.08
C ILE A 118 -5.31 -9.99 -6.15
N GLU A 119 -4.05 -10.35 -5.90
CA GLU A 119 -3.66 -11.39 -4.94
C GLU A 119 -2.98 -10.68 -3.75
N PRO A 120 -3.69 -10.45 -2.63
CA PRO A 120 -3.16 -9.70 -1.49
C PRO A 120 -1.83 -10.24 -0.97
N GLU A 121 -1.65 -11.55 -0.94
CA GLU A 121 -0.45 -12.24 -0.46
C GLU A 121 0.80 -11.90 -1.26
N LYS A 122 0.65 -11.53 -2.55
CA LYS A 122 1.76 -11.16 -3.44
C LYS A 122 2.09 -9.66 -3.40
N LEU A 123 1.18 -8.86 -2.83
CA LEU A 123 1.30 -7.39 -2.83
C LEU A 123 1.79 -6.85 -1.50
N THR A 124 1.54 -7.56 -0.43
CA THR A 124 1.77 -7.06 0.92
C THR A 124 3.01 -7.67 1.54
N LEU A 125 3.69 -6.86 2.36
CA LEU A 125 4.90 -7.26 3.08
C LEU A 125 4.61 -7.57 4.56
N SER A 126 3.39 -7.30 5.02
CA SER A 126 2.95 -7.57 6.38
C SER A 126 1.56 -8.22 6.41
N PRO A 127 1.27 -9.10 7.40
CA PRO A 127 -0.06 -9.70 7.56
C PRO A 127 -1.17 -8.66 7.70
N LEU A 128 -0.91 -7.55 8.40
CA LEU A 128 -1.89 -6.49 8.61
C LEU A 128 -2.22 -5.73 7.30
N ASP A 129 -1.22 -5.53 6.42
CA ASP A 129 -1.45 -4.97 5.10
C ASP A 129 -2.29 -5.90 4.22
N GLU A 130 -2.08 -7.21 4.34
CA GLU A 130 -2.86 -8.23 3.64
C GLU A 130 -4.32 -8.21 4.10
N GLU A 131 -4.58 -8.14 5.41
CA GLU A 131 -5.92 -8.00 5.97
C GLU A 131 -6.62 -6.73 5.48
N VAL A 132 -5.91 -5.60 5.47
CA VAL A 132 -6.44 -4.32 4.94
C VAL A 132 -6.86 -4.47 3.48
N LEU A 133 -6.01 -5.08 2.65
CA LEU A 133 -6.31 -5.25 1.23
C LEU A 133 -7.45 -6.26 0.99
N LYS A 134 -7.51 -7.35 1.75
CA LYS A 134 -8.63 -8.31 1.72
C LYS A 134 -9.94 -7.63 2.09
N LYS A 135 -9.97 -6.87 3.19
CA LYS A 135 -11.16 -6.10 3.59
C LYS A 135 -11.56 -5.09 2.53
N ALA A 136 -10.61 -4.40 1.92
CA ALA A 136 -10.89 -3.46 0.83
C ALA A 136 -11.55 -4.15 -0.37
N MET A 137 -11.12 -5.36 -0.72
CA MET A 137 -11.71 -6.15 -1.80
C MET A 137 -13.12 -6.64 -1.44
N GLU A 138 -13.34 -7.10 -0.21
CA GLU A 138 -14.66 -7.54 0.29
C GLU A 138 -15.69 -6.41 0.23
N ILE A 139 -15.32 -5.21 0.69
CA ILE A 139 -16.18 -4.02 0.60
C ILE A 139 -16.49 -3.71 -0.87
N MET A 140 -15.50 -3.75 -1.73
CA MET A 140 -15.70 -3.51 -3.15
C MET A 140 -16.61 -4.54 -3.83
N GLU A 141 -16.59 -5.80 -3.41
CA GLU A 141 -17.50 -6.83 -3.92
C GLU A 141 -18.95 -6.57 -3.49
N GLN A 142 -19.17 -6.04 -2.28
CA GLN A 142 -20.52 -5.69 -1.79
C GLN A 142 -21.11 -4.47 -2.50
N HIS A 143 -20.28 -3.55 -2.99
CA HIS A 143 -20.69 -2.30 -3.65
C HIS A 143 -20.31 -2.26 -5.14
N LEU A 144 -20.20 -3.42 -5.75
CA LEU A 144 -19.67 -3.50 -7.12
C LEU A 144 -20.54 -2.80 -8.15
N ASP A 145 -21.88 -2.96 -8.02
CA ASP A 145 -22.91 -2.40 -8.88
C ASP A 145 -23.45 -1.04 -8.40
N ASP A 146 -23.03 -0.59 -7.22
CA ASP A 146 -23.48 0.68 -6.66
C ASP A 146 -22.77 1.86 -7.34
N VAL A 147 -23.53 2.59 -8.16
CA VAL A 147 -23.04 3.77 -8.91
C VAL A 147 -22.67 4.92 -7.99
N GLU A 148 -23.34 5.05 -6.84
CA GLU A 148 -23.17 6.14 -5.88
C GLU A 148 -22.07 5.85 -4.87
N PHE A 149 -21.51 4.61 -4.82
CA PHE A 149 -20.45 4.26 -3.89
C PHE A 149 -19.20 5.11 -4.10
N SER A 150 -18.98 5.98 -3.13
CA SER A 150 -17.95 7.02 -3.15
C SER A 150 -16.68 6.62 -2.37
N THR A 151 -15.58 7.35 -2.60
CA THR A 151 -14.35 7.19 -1.81
C THR A 151 -14.55 7.56 -0.33
N GLU A 152 -15.52 8.41 -0.02
CA GLU A 152 -15.91 8.78 1.33
C GLU A 152 -16.57 7.60 2.06
N GLU A 153 -17.49 6.90 1.39
CA GLU A 153 -18.14 5.70 1.91
C GLU A 153 -17.14 4.57 2.08
N PHE A 154 -16.31 4.36 1.09
CA PHE A 154 -15.25 3.37 1.17
C PHE A 154 -14.32 3.63 2.37
N ALA A 155 -13.91 4.87 2.61
CA ALA A 155 -13.08 5.23 3.75
C ALA A 155 -13.81 4.97 5.09
N ARG A 156 -15.11 5.28 5.15
CA ARG A 156 -15.94 5.05 6.34
C ARG A 156 -16.04 3.55 6.67
N GLU A 157 -16.28 2.70 5.67
CA GLU A 157 -16.36 1.24 5.87
C GLU A 157 -15.02 0.60 6.20
N MET A 158 -13.92 1.17 5.68
CA MET A 158 -12.57 0.81 6.08
C MET A 158 -12.19 1.30 7.48
N CYS A 159 -13.05 2.08 8.15
CA CYS A 159 -12.76 2.75 9.43
C CYS A 159 -11.53 3.66 9.35
N MET A 160 -11.34 4.35 8.23
CA MET A 160 -10.21 5.24 7.96
C MET A 160 -10.70 6.62 7.55
N SER A 161 -9.85 7.66 7.72
CA SER A 161 -10.09 8.92 7.04
C SER A 161 -9.85 8.77 5.53
N ARG A 162 -10.48 9.62 4.71
CA ARG A 162 -10.26 9.63 3.25
C ARG A 162 -8.78 9.77 2.89
N SER A 163 -8.07 10.67 3.59
CA SER A 163 -6.63 10.88 3.36
C SER A 163 -5.82 9.64 3.74
N SER A 164 -6.11 9.03 4.91
CA SER A 164 -5.43 7.81 5.34
C SER A 164 -5.65 6.65 4.38
N LEU A 165 -6.91 6.45 3.93
CA LEU A 165 -7.22 5.42 2.93
C LEU A 165 -6.47 5.67 1.62
N HIS A 166 -6.45 6.93 1.15
CA HIS A 166 -5.74 7.28 -0.09
C HIS A 166 -4.24 6.96 0.00
N LEU A 167 -3.58 7.39 1.08
CA LEU A 167 -2.15 7.12 1.30
C LEU A 167 -1.89 5.62 1.43
N LYS A 168 -2.75 4.90 2.15
CA LYS A 168 -2.65 3.44 2.31
C LYS A 168 -2.78 2.71 0.98
N MET A 169 -3.81 3.00 0.20
CA MET A 169 -4.03 2.38 -1.11
C MET A 169 -2.87 2.69 -2.06
N LYS A 170 -2.41 3.95 -2.10
CA LYS A 170 -1.25 4.35 -2.90
C LYS A 170 0.03 3.61 -2.48
N ALA A 171 0.25 3.43 -1.18
CA ALA A 171 1.42 2.71 -0.67
C ALA A 171 1.39 1.20 -0.99
N LEU A 172 0.21 0.56 -0.97
CA LEU A 172 0.06 -0.87 -1.24
C LEU A 172 -0.02 -1.20 -2.74
N THR A 173 -0.71 -0.38 -3.50
CA THR A 173 -1.04 -0.67 -4.91
C THR A 173 -0.35 0.25 -5.92
N GLY A 174 0.19 1.37 -5.47
CA GLY A 174 0.71 2.43 -6.34
C GLY A 174 -0.38 3.31 -6.98
N GLU A 175 -1.66 2.99 -6.78
CA GLU A 175 -2.81 3.64 -7.41
C GLU A 175 -3.60 4.49 -6.43
N SER A 176 -4.36 5.46 -6.95
CA SER A 176 -5.32 6.21 -6.14
C SER A 176 -6.49 5.30 -5.72
N THR A 177 -7.21 5.69 -4.65
CA THR A 177 -8.42 4.98 -4.21
C THR A 177 -9.46 4.85 -5.33
N ASN A 178 -9.66 5.89 -6.14
CA ASN A 178 -10.55 5.85 -7.30
C ASN A 178 -10.10 4.87 -8.38
N ASP A 179 -8.78 4.79 -8.64
CA ASP A 179 -8.26 3.85 -9.63
C ASP A 179 -8.37 2.41 -9.13
N PHE A 180 -8.18 2.17 -7.82
CA PHE A 180 -8.43 0.87 -7.20
C PHE A 180 -9.90 0.43 -7.37
N ILE A 181 -10.88 1.28 -7.02
CA ILE A 181 -12.31 1.01 -7.24
C ILE A 181 -12.57 0.66 -8.70
N ARG A 182 -12.05 1.48 -9.62
CA ARG A 182 -12.21 1.28 -11.07
C ARG A 182 -11.62 -0.04 -11.55
N LYS A 183 -10.44 -0.41 -11.05
CA LYS A 183 -9.76 -1.66 -11.38
C LYS A 183 -10.57 -2.88 -10.96
N ILE A 184 -11.14 -2.90 -9.75
CA ILE A 184 -12.01 -3.99 -9.28
C ILE A 184 -13.24 -4.12 -10.19
N ARG A 185 -13.91 -3.00 -10.51
CA ARG A 185 -15.05 -2.96 -11.44
C ARG A 185 -14.68 -3.48 -12.83
N PHE A 186 -13.52 -3.10 -13.36
CA PHE A 186 -13.03 -3.59 -14.65
C PHE A 186 -12.67 -5.08 -14.63
N ASN A 187 -12.09 -5.57 -13.54
CA ASN A 187 -11.83 -7.00 -13.38
C ASN A 187 -13.13 -7.81 -13.49
N ARG A 188 -14.18 -7.36 -12.79
CA ARG A 188 -15.50 -8.00 -12.88
C ARG A 188 -16.10 -7.87 -14.29
N ALA A 189 -15.99 -6.70 -14.90
CA ALA A 189 -16.46 -6.49 -16.28
C ALA A 189 -15.77 -7.45 -17.27
N CYS A 190 -14.47 -7.64 -17.15
CA CYS A 190 -13.71 -8.57 -17.98
C CYS A 190 -14.18 -10.02 -17.84
N LYS A 191 -14.56 -10.45 -16.62
CA LYS A 191 -15.13 -11.77 -16.38
C LYS A 191 -16.49 -11.91 -17.07
N LEU A 192 -17.38 -10.92 -16.93
CA LEU A 192 -18.70 -10.91 -17.57
C LEU A 192 -18.62 -10.85 -19.11
N LEU A 193 -17.69 -10.07 -19.65
CA LEU A 193 -17.43 -10.00 -21.09
C LEU A 193 -16.99 -11.36 -21.65
N LYS A 194 -16.16 -12.11 -20.91
CA LYS A 194 -15.73 -13.46 -21.31
C LYS A 194 -16.87 -14.48 -21.29
N GLU A 195 -17.82 -14.35 -20.37
CA GLU A 195 -19.00 -15.21 -20.31
C GLU A 195 -19.91 -15.06 -21.55
N GLY A 196 -19.91 -13.89 -22.19
CA GLY A 196 -20.65 -13.61 -23.42
C GLY A 196 -22.18 -13.64 -23.27
N ARG A 197 -22.69 -13.57 -22.03
CA ARG A 197 -24.12 -13.66 -21.72
C ARG A 197 -24.83 -12.30 -21.70
N TYR A 198 -24.08 -11.23 -21.52
CA TYR A 198 -24.60 -9.89 -21.30
C TYR A 198 -24.09 -8.92 -22.35
N THR A 199 -24.89 -7.94 -22.67
CA THR A 199 -24.49 -6.81 -23.51
C THR A 199 -23.53 -5.88 -22.76
N VAL A 200 -22.74 -5.09 -23.48
CA VAL A 200 -21.84 -4.09 -22.87
C VAL A 200 -22.62 -3.09 -22.01
N ALA A 201 -23.86 -2.76 -22.40
CA ALA A 201 -24.72 -1.85 -21.63
C ALA A 201 -25.16 -2.49 -20.30
N GLU A 202 -25.58 -3.74 -20.29
CA GLU A 202 -25.91 -4.47 -19.05
C GLU A 202 -24.70 -4.60 -18.15
N ILE A 203 -23.53 -4.99 -18.70
CA ILE A 203 -22.30 -5.10 -17.92
C ILE A 203 -21.94 -3.77 -17.27
N SER A 204 -22.10 -2.63 -17.97
CA SER A 204 -21.78 -1.32 -17.40
C SER A 204 -22.59 -1.02 -16.14
N VAL A 205 -23.85 -1.40 -16.10
CA VAL A 205 -24.73 -1.26 -14.92
C VAL A 205 -24.30 -2.23 -13.81
N MET A 206 -24.09 -3.51 -14.17
CA MET A 206 -23.68 -4.57 -13.21
C MET A 206 -22.36 -4.29 -12.51
N VAL A 207 -21.51 -3.42 -13.08
CA VAL A 207 -20.23 -3.04 -12.48
C VAL A 207 -20.20 -1.57 -12.03
N GLY A 208 -21.37 -0.97 -11.77
CA GLY A 208 -21.51 0.31 -11.08
C GLY A 208 -21.04 1.53 -11.88
N PHE A 209 -21.20 1.52 -13.22
CA PHE A 209 -20.96 2.73 -14.03
C PHE A 209 -22.30 3.43 -14.34
N SER A 210 -22.31 4.75 -14.18
CA SER A 210 -23.51 5.58 -14.39
C SER A 210 -24.05 5.53 -15.81
N THR A 211 -23.21 5.35 -16.81
CA THR A 211 -23.63 5.23 -18.22
C THR A 211 -22.73 4.28 -19.00
N PRO A 212 -23.28 3.55 -20.00
CA PRO A 212 -22.49 2.70 -20.91
C PRO A 212 -21.39 3.46 -21.66
N SER A 213 -21.64 4.73 -22.02
CA SER A 213 -20.66 5.57 -22.71
C SER A 213 -19.47 5.91 -21.83
N TYR A 214 -19.70 6.23 -20.55
CA TYR A 214 -18.64 6.48 -19.59
C TYR A 214 -17.84 5.21 -19.28
N PHE A 215 -18.52 4.07 -19.15
CA PHE A 215 -17.87 2.76 -19.03
C PHE A 215 -16.94 2.48 -20.21
N ALA A 216 -17.46 2.56 -21.45
CA ALA A 216 -16.69 2.26 -22.65
C ALA A 216 -15.46 3.17 -22.80
N THR A 217 -15.61 4.48 -22.54
CA THR A 217 -14.51 5.44 -22.60
C THR A 217 -13.46 5.17 -21.52
N SER A 218 -13.88 4.89 -20.29
CA SER A 218 -12.99 4.59 -19.17
C SER A 218 -12.26 3.25 -19.38
N PHE A 219 -12.96 2.24 -19.88
CA PHE A 219 -12.40 0.93 -20.23
C PHE A 219 -11.34 1.06 -21.34
N LYS A 220 -11.65 1.81 -22.42
CA LYS A 220 -10.69 2.07 -23.48
C LYS A 220 -9.45 2.82 -22.99
N LYS A 221 -9.63 3.79 -22.09
CA LYS A 221 -8.50 4.51 -21.48
C LYS A 221 -7.59 3.58 -20.67
N TYR A 222 -8.17 2.57 -20.00
CA TYR A 222 -7.44 1.64 -19.16
C TYR A 222 -6.76 0.51 -19.95
N PHE A 223 -7.48 -0.10 -20.90
CA PHE A 223 -7.02 -1.28 -21.64
C PHE A 223 -6.48 -0.97 -23.05
N GLY A 224 -6.71 0.23 -23.59
CA GLY A 224 -6.32 0.63 -24.94
C GLY A 224 -7.34 0.29 -26.03
N TYR A 225 -8.38 -0.49 -25.75
CA TYR A 225 -9.42 -0.94 -26.70
C TYR A 225 -10.81 -0.92 -26.04
N LEU A 226 -11.87 -0.98 -26.86
CA LEU A 226 -13.26 -0.96 -26.39
C LEU A 226 -13.66 -2.29 -25.71
N PRO A 227 -14.67 -2.28 -24.79
CA PRO A 227 -15.21 -3.50 -24.21
C PRO A 227 -15.68 -4.53 -25.25
N SER A 228 -16.29 -4.06 -26.36
CA SER A 228 -16.73 -4.91 -27.47
C SER A 228 -15.60 -5.59 -28.24
N GLU A 229 -14.39 -5.06 -28.16
CA GLU A 229 -13.17 -5.59 -28.79
C GLU A 229 -12.43 -6.57 -27.87
N TYR A 230 -12.69 -6.53 -26.58
CA TYR A 230 -12.00 -7.35 -25.57
C TYR A 230 -12.09 -8.85 -25.85
N ILE A 231 -13.26 -9.31 -26.34
CA ILE A 231 -13.50 -10.73 -26.65
C ILE A 231 -12.75 -11.15 -27.91
N LYS A 232 -12.51 -10.22 -28.85
CA LYS A 232 -11.86 -10.48 -30.14
C LYS A 232 -10.34 -10.50 -30.05
N ASN A 233 -9.75 -9.85 -29.04
CA ASN A 233 -8.31 -9.65 -28.88
C ASN A 233 -7.63 -10.64 -27.94
N LYS A 234 -8.35 -11.68 -27.52
CA LYS A 234 -7.88 -12.85 -26.79
C LYS A 234 -8.31 -14.13 -27.48
#